data_884cd189c4929f6731a47cdd7e44e587
#
_entry.id   884cd189c4929f6731a47cdd7e44e587
#
_cell.length_a   1.000
_cell.length_b   1.000
_cell.length_c   1.000
_cell.angle_alpha   90.00
_cell.angle_beta   90.00
_cell.angle_gamma   90.00
#
_symmetry.space_group_name_H-M   'P 1'
#
loop_
_entity.id
_entity.type
_entity.pdbx_description
1 polymer ?
#
loop_
_entity_poly.entity_id
_entity_poly.type
_entity_poly.pdbx_seq_one_letter_code
_entity_poly.pdbx_strand_id
1 'polypeptide(L)'
;MYVRGLGTILVPNPLFLYVHDKGQIRNIMKRNISNTILTKDYIFSKVSQITIFSTYTGISVEDIQHCIDTGEFISSPFREDIHPSFGFRYDNRNKLKGRDFAGYWWGDCIDAAATVLSEIVHKQIDISIKSQFLFVLKHIAYTFRNIIYGQDKDENNDYNIARAISNVRNHKPIIELVTRPWNNLDAKYWGQFGVNLNFLNTHFVYPVDQFYINRSTNPIPKYFYDKDKTDLCYGYVLGQDKRGIVNVKLYFPNRNKKTEVKFITNSNTIEGIINLELDNYDVIIITKSTKDRLSLECYLKSINHSILYGGSTLESKAIG
;
A
#
# COMPACT_ATOMS: atom_id res chain seq x y z
N MET A 1 -10.20 -35.68 3.82
CA MET A 1 -9.19 -35.16 4.75
C MET A 1 -9.80 -33.96 5.46
N TYR A 2 -10.08 -34.06 6.76
CA TYR A 2 -10.80 -33.07 7.54
C TYR A 2 -9.91 -31.86 7.79
N VAL A 3 -10.26 -30.67 7.33
CA VAL A 3 -9.67 -29.42 7.78
C VAL A 3 -10.50 -28.90 8.94
N ARG A 4 -10.00 -29.12 10.15
CA ARG A 4 -10.53 -28.49 11.36
C ARG A 4 -10.00 -27.06 11.46
N GLY A 5 -10.91 -26.15 11.78
CA GLY A 5 -10.66 -24.94 12.56
C GLY A 5 -9.86 -23.86 11.83
N LEU A 6 -10.53 -22.78 11.50
CA LEU A 6 -9.95 -21.50 11.10
C LEU A 6 -8.99 -20.99 12.20
N GLY A 7 -7.76 -21.43 12.14
CA GLY A 7 -6.65 -20.89 12.91
C GLY A 7 -5.98 -19.80 12.09
N THR A 8 -5.65 -18.71 12.75
CA THR A 8 -4.75 -17.67 12.24
C THR A 8 -3.55 -18.33 11.57
N ILE A 9 -3.31 -18.06 10.29
CA ILE A 9 -2.06 -18.50 9.63
C ILE A 9 -0.95 -17.63 10.24
N LEU A 10 -0.33 -18.13 11.29
CA LEU A 10 0.89 -17.58 11.87
C LEU A 10 2.06 -17.99 10.97
N VAL A 11 2.61 -17.06 10.24
CA VAL A 11 3.89 -17.21 9.57
C VAL A 11 4.99 -17.12 10.63
N PRO A 12 5.99 -18.03 10.66
CA PRO A 12 7.06 -17.96 11.66
C PRO A 12 7.86 -16.67 11.54
N ASN A 13 8.12 -16.05 12.68
CA ASN A 13 8.91 -14.84 12.86
C ASN A 13 10.31 -15.01 12.26
N PRO A 14 10.78 -14.11 11.38
CA PRO A 14 12.21 -14.05 11.06
C PRO A 14 12.97 -13.44 12.24
N LEU A 15 14.06 -14.07 12.62
CA LEU A 15 14.99 -13.64 13.67
C LEU A 15 15.38 -12.16 13.47
N PHE A 16 15.05 -11.35 14.46
CA PHE A 16 15.55 -9.98 14.57
C PHE A 16 17.04 -9.98 14.97
N LEU A 17 17.90 -9.61 14.05
CA LEU A 17 19.23 -9.10 14.39
C LEU A 17 19.09 -7.65 14.84
N TYR A 18 19.15 -7.46 16.14
CA TYR A 18 19.22 -6.16 16.80
C TYR A 18 20.62 -5.56 16.55
N VAL A 19 20.73 -4.60 15.65
CA VAL A 19 21.91 -3.72 15.62
C VAL A 19 21.59 -2.47 16.42
N HIS A 20 22.18 -2.41 17.59
CA HIS A 20 22.11 -1.30 18.52
C HIS A 20 23.03 -0.17 18.01
N ASP A 21 22.46 0.88 17.43
CA ASP A 21 23.17 2.17 17.36
C ASP A 21 22.31 3.30 17.94
N LYS A 22 22.28 3.34 19.28
CA LYS A 22 21.71 4.47 20.05
C LYS A 22 22.56 5.73 19.95
N GLY A 23 23.75 5.67 19.34
CA GLY A 23 24.72 6.77 19.27
C GLY A 23 24.37 7.79 18.18
N GLN A 24 23.94 7.35 17.01
CA GLN A 24 23.65 8.26 15.89
C GLN A 24 22.43 9.14 16.13
N ILE A 25 21.36 8.60 16.70
CA ILE A 25 20.12 9.37 16.96
C ILE A 25 20.34 10.49 18.00
N ARG A 26 21.19 10.26 19.02
CA ARG A 26 21.53 11.28 20.03
C ARG A 26 22.42 12.39 19.51
N ASN A 27 23.28 12.12 18.54
CA ASN A 27 24.18 13.13 17.96
C ASN A 27 23.46 14.10 17.00
N ILE A 28 22.41 13.64 16.31
CA ILE A 28 21.57 14.51 15.47
C ILE A 28 20.80 15.54 16.32
N MET A 29 20.45 15.20 17.55
CA MET A 29 19.63 16.06 18.43
C MET A 29 20.41 17.09 19.25
N LYS A 30 21.74 17.02 19.35
CA LYS A 30 22.53 17.84 20.28
C LYS A 30 23.12 19.14 19.73
N ARG A 31 22.99 19.44 18.43
CA ARG A 31 23.53 20.69 17.87
C ARG A 31 22.44 21.76 17.77
N ASN A 32 22.54 22.74 18.64
CA ASN A 32 21.99 24.11 18.64
C ASN A 32 20.95 24.44 17.56
N ILE A 33 19.69 24.03 17.77
CA ILE A 33 18.53 24.68 17.17
C ILE A 33 18.19 25.81 18.15
N SER A 34 18.24 27.06 17.69
CA SER A 34 17.85 28.23 18.47
C SER A 34 16.47 28.03 19.11
N ASN A 35 16.19 28.71 20.23
CA ASN A 35 14.94 28.65 21.01
C ASN A 35 13.67 29.11 20.26
N THR A 36 13.68 29.14 18.92
CA THR A 36 12.51 29.43 18.09
C THR A 36 11.54 28.25 18.19
N ILE A 37 10.29 28.54 18.54
CA ILE A 37 9.23 27.52 18.56
C ILE A 37 9.06 26.98 17.14
N LEU A 38 9.55 25.76 16.90
CA LEU A 38 9.49 25.11 15.61
C LEU A 38 8.06 24.66 15.33
N THR A 39 7.37 25.34 14.42
CA THR A 39 6.03 25.01 13.97
C THR A 39 6.03 24.60 12.49
N LYS A 40 4.99 23.90 12.07
CA LYS A 40 4.75 23.58 10.66
C LYS A 40 4.71 24.84 9.80
N ASP A 41 3.99 25.86 10.26
CA ASP A 41 3.82 27.13 9.54
C ASP A 41 5.15 27.87 9.40
N TYR A 42 6.00 27.83 10.44
CA TYR A 42 7.34 28.41 10.36
C TYR A 42 8.18 27.73 9.27
N ILE A 43 8.18 26.37 9.21
CA ILE A 43 8.90 25.65 8.16
C ILE A 43 8.35 26.01 6.79
N PHE A 44 7.02 26.02 6.61
CA PHE A 44 6.38 26.32 5.33
C PHE A 44 6.56 27.76 4.87
N SER A 45 6.82 28.71 5.81
CA SER A 45 7.18 30.08 5.45
C SER A 45 8.59 30.20 4.85
N LYS A 46 9.45 29.17 5.04
CA LYS A 46 10.84 29.13 4.57
C LYS A 46 11.08 28.16 3.42
N VAL A 47 10.37 27.04 3.42
CA VAL A 47 10.55 25.96 2.44
C VAL A 47 9.19 25.56 1.88
N SER A 48 9.08 25.52 0.55
CA SER A 48 7.83 25.14 -0.11
C SER A 48 7.44 23.68 0.18
N GLN A 49 6.14 23.39 0.19
CA GLN A 49 5.64 22.02 0.35
C GLN A 49 6.15 21.09 -0.77
N ILE A 50 6.24 21.59 -2.00
CA ILE A 50 6.78 20.87 -3.15
C ILE A 50 8.24 20.48 -2.90
N THR A 51 9.07 21.42 -2.42
CA THR A 51 10.48 21.17 -2.11
C THR A 51 10.64 20.10 -1.03
N ILE A 52 9.81 20.13 0.01
CA ILE A 52 9.82 19.11 1.06
C ILE A 52 9.40 17.74 0.46
N PHE A 53 8.32 17.69 -0.31
CA PHE A 53 7.93 16.46 -1.01
C PHE A 53 9.06 15.91 -1.89
N SER A 54 9.64 16.76 -2.74
CA SER A 54 10.73 16.38 -3.64
C SER A 54 11.87 15.72 -2.87
N THR A 55 12.30 16.33 -1.77
CA THR A 55 13.41 15.81 -0.94
C THR A 55 13.09 14.45 -0.33
N TYR A 56 11.86 14.22 0.18
CA TYR A 56 11.50 12.97 0.84
C TYR A 56 10.82 11.94 -0.07
N THR A 57 10.63 12.23 -1.35
CA THR A 57 10.13 11.27 -2.33
C THR A 57 11.15 10.96 -3.42
N GLY A 58 12.14 11.84 -3.60
CA GLY A 58 13.09 11.77 -4.72
C GLY A 58 12.44 12.00 -6.07
N ILE A 59 11.24 12.62 -6.09
CA ILE A 59 10.58 13.10 -7.31
C ILE A 59 11.06 14.53 -7.53
N SER A 60 11.36 14.92 -8.77
CA SER A 60 11.80 16.28 -9.06
C SER A 60 10.70 17.31 -8.75
N VAL A 61 11.09 18.55 -8.46
CA VAL A 61 10.13 19.65 -8.26
C VAL A 61 9.29 19.86 -9.53
N GLU A 62 9.92 19.71 -10.67
CA GLU A 62 9.33 19.86 -12.00
C GLU A 62 8.27 18.78 -12.27
N ASP A 63 8.55 17.51 -11.93
CA ASP A 63 7.59 16.42 -12.09
C ASP A 63 6.39 16.57 -11.15
N ILE A 64 6.64 17.01 -9.90
CA ILE A 64 5.54 17.30 -8.95
C ILE A 64 4.66 18.42 -9.48
N GLN A 65 5.26 19.52 -9.99
CA GLN A 65 4.51 20.63 -10.55
C GLN A 65 3.74 20.20 -11.80
N HIS A 66 4.36 19.46 -12.70
CA HIS A 66 3.71 18.94 -13.89
C HIS A 66 2.49 18.06 -13.52
N CYS A 67 2.64 17.16 -12.55
CA CYS A 67 1.55 16.33 -12.05
C CYS A 67 0.39 17.17 -11.48
N ILE A 68 0.69 18.28 -10.78
CA ILE A 68 -0.32 19.22 -10.26
C ILE A 68 -1.07 19.90 -11.40
N ASP A 69 -0.34 20.40 -12.41
CA ASP A 69 -0.87 21.20 -13.49
C ASP A 69 -1.69 20.40 -14.49
N THR A 70 -1.26 19.16 -14.78
CA THR A 70 -1.89 18.31 -15.81
C THR A 70 -2.85 17.27 -15.21
N GLY A 71 -2.67 16.89 -13.93
CA GLY A 71 -3.36 15.76 -13.32
C GLY A 71 -2.85 14.39 -13.77
N GLU A 72 -1.74 14.33 -14.51
CA GLU A 72 -1.11 13.07 -14.90
C GLU A 72 -0.50 12.36 -13.70
N PHE A 73 -0.56 11.04 -13.70
CA PHE A 73 0.02 10.23 -12.64
C PHE A 73 1.48 9.92 -12.91
N ILE A 74 2.24 9.83 -11.83
CA ILE A 74 3.63 9.37 -11.80
C ILE A 74 3.74 8.07 -11.02
N SER A 75 4.88 7.37 -11.11
CA SER A 75 5.11 6.16 -10.32
C SER A 75 5.17 6.49 -8.82
N SER A 76 4.60 5.59 -7.99
CA SER A 76 4.59 5.79 -6.54
C SER A 76 6.01 5.85 -5.96
N PRO A 77 6.32 6.85 -5.12
CA PRO A 77 7.61 6.90 -4.42
C PRO A 77 7.67 5.96 -3.22
N PHE A 78 6.56 5.33 -2.84
CA PHE A 78 6.42 4.57 -1.60
C PHE A 78 6.24 3.07 -1.78
N ARG A 79 6.34 2.59 -3.02
CA ARG A 79 6.31 1.17 -3.39
C ARG A 79 6.82 0.98 -4.80
N GLU A 80 7.11 -0.26 -5.17
CA GLU A 80 7.30 -0.63 -6.57
C GLU A 80 6.00 -0.36 -7.35
N ASP A 81 6.09 0.43 -8.42
CA ASP A 81 4.97 0.86 -9.23
C ASP A 81 5.32 0.82 -10.72
N ILE A 82 4.81 -0.19 -11.42
CA ILE A 82 5.06 -0.38 -12.86
C ILE A 82 4.12 0.52 -13.68
N HIS A 83 2.93 0.83 -13.12
CA HIS A 83 1.93 1.65 -13.80
C HIS A 83 1.69 2.92 -12.96
N PRO A 84 2.04 4.11 -13.50
CA PRO A 84 1.87 5.37 -12.79
C PRO A 84 0.50 5.48 -12.14
N SER A 85 0.48 5.67 -10.82
CA SER A 85 -0.75 5.70 -10.04
C SER A 85 -0.70 6.70 -8.87
N PHE A 86 0.37 7.47 -8.79
CA PHE A 86 0.54 8.48 -7.74
C PHE A 86 0.27 9.88 -8.31
N GLY A 87 -0.56 10.65 -7.64
CA GLY A 87 -0.92 12.01 -8.04
C GLY A 87 -0.77 13.03 -6.93
N PHE A 88 -0.59 14.29 -7.31
CA PHE A 88 -0.55 15.43 -6.40
C PHE A 88 -1.70 16.39 -6.66
N ARG A 89 -2.23 17.00 -5.60
CA ARG A 89 -3.21 18.09 -5.69
C ARG A 89 -3.22 18.95 -4.45
N TYR A 90 -3.62 20.20 -4.58
CA TYR A 90 -3.94 21.05 -3.43
C TYR A 90 -5.34 20.74 -2.89
N ASP A 91 -5.48 20.69 -1.58
CA ASP A 91 -6.78 20.66 -0.91
C ASP A 91 -7.39 22.08 -0.79
N ASN A 92 -8.63 22.14 -0.29
CA ASN A 92 -9.36 23.41 -0.11
C ASN A 92 -8.68 24.38 0.89
N ARG A 93 -7.66 23.91 1.62
CA ARG A 93 -6.87 24.71 2.57
C ARG A 93 -5.49 25.06 2.02
N ASN A 94 -5.30 24.93 0.71
CA ASN A 94 -4.02 25.15 0.02
C ASN A 94 -2.86 24.28 0.58
N LYS A 95 -3.19 23.04 1.02
CA LYS A 95 -2.19 22.06 1.43
C LYS A 95 -1.98 21.07 0.29
N LEU A 96 -0.73 20.91 -0.11
CA LEU A 96 -0.35 19.92 -1.11
C LEU A 96 -0.51 18.51 -0.53
N LYS A 97 -1.25 17.68 -1.22
CA LYS A 97 -1.50 16.28 -0.88
C LYS A 97 -1.02 15.38 -2.00
N GLY A 98 -0.34 14.30 -1.63
CA GLY A 98 -0.03 13.19 -2.52
C GLY A 98 -0.94 12.00 -2.22
N ARG A 99 -1.30 11.24 -3.26
CA ARG A 99 -2.10 10.02 -3.12
C ARG A 99 -1.66 8.95 -4.10
N ASP A 100 -1.46 7.74 -3.58
CA ASP A 100 -1.29 6.53 -4.37
C ASP A 100 -2.67 5.90 -4.62
N PHE A 101 -3.15 5.92 -5.87
CA PHE A 101 -4.49 5.42 -6.23
C PHE A 101 -4.54 3.90 -6.40
N ALA A 102 -3.41 3.25 -6.59
CA ALA A 102 -3.30 1.80 -6.64
C ALA A 102 -2.68 1.20 -5.34
N GLY A 103 -2.16 2.07 -4.48
CA GLY A 103 -1.59 1.73 -3.17
C GLY A 103 -2.46 2.22 -2.01
N TYR A 104 -1.83 2.33 -0.86
CA TYR A 104 -2.48 2.69 0.41
C TYR A 104 -2.01 4.05 0.95
N TRP A 105 -0.99 4.66 0.33
CA TRP A 105 -0.39 5.88 0.85
C TRP A 105 -1.18 7.12 0.41
N TRP A 106 -1.46 8.00 1.35
CA TRP A 106 -1.91 9.35 1.11
C TRP A 106 -1.45 10.26 2.26
N GLY A 107 -1.14 11.51 1.96
CA GLY A 107 -0.70 12.44 2.99
C GLY A 107 -0.18 13.77 2.43
N ASP A 108 0.32 14.61 3.32
CA ASP A 108 1.06 15.81 2.95
C ASP A 108 2.59 15.58 3.02
N CYS A 109 3.37 16.62 2.80
CA CYS A 109 4.84 16.50 2.81
C CYS A 109 5.41 16.13 4.19
N ILE A 110 4.68 16.34 5.29
CA ILE A 110 5.08 15.88 6.62
C ILE A 110 4.86 14.36 6.73
N ASP A 111 3.76 13.84 6.17
CA ASP A 111 3.49 12.40 6.09
C ASP A 111 4.56 11.70 5.24
N ALA A 112 4.99 12.33 4.13
CA ALA A 112 6.07 11.81 3.29
C ALA A 112 7.39 11.73 4.07
N ALA A 113 7.76 12.80 4.77
CA ALA A 113 8.94 12.81 5.63
C ALA A 113 8.84 11.75 6.74
N ALA A 114 7.69 11.60 7.39
CA ALA A 114 7.47 10.57 8.41
C ALA A 114 7.65 9.15 7.85
N THR A 115 7.18 8.90 6.62
CA THR A 115 7.33 7.60 5.95
C THR A 115 8.81 7.25 5.75
N VAL A 116 9.59 8.17 5.20
CA VAL A 116 11.03 7.95 4.96
C VAL A 116 11.82 7.86 6.27
N LEU A 117 11.47 8.69 7.25
CA LEU A 117 12.10 8.63 8.58
C LEU A 117 11.78 7.34 9.32
N SER A 118 10.60 6.76 9.13
CA SER A 118 10.24 5.45 9.69
C SER A 118 11.19 4.35 9.20
N GLU A 119 11.62 4.42 7.94
CA GLU A 119 12.64 3.52 7.39
C GLU A 119 14.03 3.76 8.04
N ILE A 120 14.44 5.02 8.18
CA ILE A 120 15.74 5.38 8.78
C ILE A 120 15.84 4.89 10.23
N VAL A 121 14.76 5.04 11.02
CA VAL A 121 14.75 4.67 12.43
C VAL A 121 14.28 3.24 12.69
N HIS A 122 13.93 2.50 11.63
CA HIS A 122 13.36 1.15 11.68
C HIS A 122 12.16 1.02 12.64
N LYS A 123 11.35 2.07 12.69
CA LYS A 123 10.15 2.15 13.54
C LYS A 123 9.12 3.07 12.92
N GLN A 124 7.86 2.61 12.89
CA GLN A 124 6.74 3.44 12.42
C GLN A 124 6.65 4.74 13.22
N ILE A 125 6.63 5.86 12.51
CA ILE A 125 6.39 7.20 13.06
C ILE A 125 4.92 7.55 12.85
N ASP A 126 4.22 7.82 13.95
CA ASP A 126 2.84 8.29 13.97
C ASP A 126 2.81 9.79 14.28
N ILE A 127 2.53 10.60 13.26
CA ILE A 127 2.50 12.06 13.41
C ILE A 127 1.28 12.59 14.19
N SER A 128 0.32 11.75 14.54
CA SER A 128 -0.75 12.11 15.49
C SER A 128 -0.19 12.25 16.92
N ILE A 129 0.93 11.60 17.22
CA ILE A 129 1.63 11.69 18.48
C ILE A 129 2.55 12.92 18.47
N LYS A 130 2.26 13.91 19.35
CA LYS A 130 2.95 15.21 19.41
C LYS A 130 4.49 15.11 19.43
N SER A 131 5.06 14.17 20.18
CA SER A 131 6.51 14.00 20.25
C SER A 131 7.11 13.49 18.93
N GLN A 132 6.42 12.59 18.24
CA GLN A 132 6.84 12.05 16.95
C GLN A 132 6.64 13.08 15.84
N PHE A 133 5.55 13.81 15.84
CA PHE A 133 5.35 14.95 14.95
C PHE A 133 6.47 15.99 15.10
N LEU A 134 6.83 16.37 16.33
CA LEU A 134 7.93 17.30 16.57
C LEU A 134 9.28 16.74 16.11
N PHE A 135 9.49 15.43 16.22
CA PHE A 135 10.68 14.77 15.68
C PHE A 135 10.78 14.96 14.16
N VAL A 136 9.68 14.73 13.44
CA VAL A 136 9.63 14.94 11.97
C VAL A 136 9.92 16.39 11.61
N LEU A 137 9.27 17.36 12.30
CA LEU A 137 9.52 18.78 12.06
C LEU A 137 11.00 19.16 12.30
N LYS A 138 11.61 18.67 13.37
CA LYS A 138 13.04 18.90 13.66
C LYS A 138 13.94 18.33 12.57
N HIS A 139 13.61 17.16 12.06
CA HIS A 139 14.39 16.56 10.97
C HIS A 139 14.25 17.36 9.68
N ILE A 140 13.03 17.80 9.32
CA ILE A 140 12.84 18.70 8.17
C ILE A 140 13.63 19.99 8.34
N ALA A 141 13.55 20.63 9.49
CA ALA A 141 14.31 21.87 9.76
C ALA A 141 15.83 21.62 9.70
N TYR A 142 16.30 20.47 10.11
CA TYR A 142 17.71 20.08 9.99
C TYR A 142 18.11 19.81 8.54
N THR A 143 17.28 19.14 7.76
CA THR A 143 17.52 18.89 6.33
C THR A 143 17.63 20.21 5.55
N PHE A 144 16.77 21.15 5.83
CA PHE A 144 16.74 22.46 5.19
C PHE A 144 17.43 23.58 5.97
N ARG A 145 18.40 23.24 6.85
CA ARG A 145 19.05 24.22 7.72
C ARG A 145 19.83 25.30 6.96
N ASN A 146 20.24 25.02 5.73
CA ASN A 146 20.86 26.03 4.87
C ASN A 146 19.88 27.13 4.47
N ILE A 147 18.62 26.79 4.21
CA ILE A 147 17.56 27.72 3.85
C ILE A 147 16.99 28.39 5.11
N ILE A 148 16.78 27.61 6.18
CA ILE A 148 16.10 28.07 7.39
C ILE A 148 17.03 28.88 8.30
N TYR A 149 18.32 28.47 8.40
CA TYR A 149 19.27 29.04 9.37
C TYR A 149 20.58 29.53 8.75
N GLY A 150 20.76 29.43 7.42
CA GLY A 150 22.01 29.82 6.75
C GLY A 150 23.21 28.94 7.10
N GLN A 151 22.97 27.68 7.53
CA GLN A 151 24.01 26.72 7.90
C GLN A 151 24.34 25.80 6.72
N ASP A 152 25.56 25.22 6.71
CA ASP A 152 25.95 24.26 5.67
C ASP A 152 25.07 23.01 5.64
N LYS A 153 24.89 22.44 4.45
CA LYS A 153 24.20 21.17 4.26
C LYS A 153 24.98 20.02 4.91
N ASP A 154 24.28 18.94 5.23
CA ASP A 154 24.89 17.70 5.70
C ASP A 154 24.72 16.61 4.65
N GLU A 155 25.75 16.35 3.90
CA GLU A 155 25.76 15.33 2.83
C GLU A 155 25.43 13.93 3.36
N ASN A 156 25.83 13.62 4.60
CA ASN A 156 25.46 12.34 5.21
C ASN A 156 23.96 12.22 5.46
N ASN A 157 23.30 13.32 5.83
CA ASN A 157 21.85 13.33 5.98
C ASN A 157 21.14 13.15 4.64
N ASP A 158 21.61 13.83 3.59
CA ASP A 158 21.07 13.71 2.25
C ASP A 158 21.27 12.28 1.70
N TYR A 159 22.43 11.66 1.95
CA TYR A 159 22.68 10.26 1.61
C TYR A 159 21.73 9.29 2.35
N ASN A 160 21.52 9.50 3.66
CA ASN A 160 20.62 8.65 4.44
C ASN A 160 19.16 8.76 3.95
N ILE A 161 18.72 9.95 3.59
CA ILE A 161 17.38 10.17 3.01
C ILE A 161 17.29 9.44 1.66
N ALA A 162 18.24 9.63 0.76
CA ALA A 162 18.23 8.98 -0.55
C ALA A 162 18.23 7.45 -0.45
N ARG A 163 19.01 6.88 0.46
CA ARG A 163 19.01 5.44 0.75
C ARG A 163 17.67 4.96 1.28
N ALA A 164 17.07 5.69 2.21
CA ALA A 164 15.78 5.34 2.76
C ALA A 164 14.66 5.40 1.71
N ILE A 165 14.67 6.41 0.83
CA ILE A 165 13.75 6.49 -0.31
C ILE A 165 13.89 5.25 -1.21
N SER A 166 15.12 4.86 -1.55
CA SER A 166 15.36 3.66 -2.35
C SER A 166 14.81 2.41 -1.67
N ASN A 167 15.03 2.26 -0.36
CA ASN A 167 14.49 1.14 0.41
C ASN A 167 12.94 1.13 0.39
N VAL A 168 12.32 2.28 0.65
CA VAL A 168 10.85 2.41 0.65
C VAL A 168 10.27 2.06 -0.72
N ARG A 169 10.87 2.55 -1.81
CA ARG A 169 10.44 2.23 -3.18
C ARG A 169 10.50 0.74 -3.50
N ASN A 170 11.52 0.05 -3.00
CA ASN A 170 11.71 -1.38 -3.21
C ASN A 170 10.96 -2.22 -2.18
N HIS A 171 10.30 -1.58 -1.22
CA HIS A 171 9.60 -2.29 -0.16
C HIS A 171 8.24 -2.78 -0.67
N LYS A 172 8.10 -4.10 -0.70
CA LYS A 172 6.80 -4.72 -0.95
C LYS A 172 6.00 -4.70 0.35
N PRO A 173 4.87 -4.00 0.42
CA PRO A 173 4.07 -3.98 1.63
C PRO A 173 3.53 -5.38 1.94
N ILE A 174 3.55 -5.74 3.21
CA ILE A 174 2.94 -6.98 3.70
C ILE A 174 1.48 -6.69 4.01
N ILE A 175 0.57 -7.33 3.29
CA ILE A 175 -0.86 -7.27 3.55
C ILE A 175 -1.26 -8.53 4.30
N GLU A 176 -1.74 -8.36 5.53
CA GLU A 176 -2.27 -9.44 6.36
C GLU A 176 -3.78 -9.36 6.43
N LEU A 177 -4.43 -10.50 6.17
CA LEU A 177 -5.89 -10.62 6.18
C LEU A 177 -6.36 -11.38 7.42
N VAL A 178 -7.42 -10.87 8.05
CA VAL A 178 -8.29 -11.62 8.94
C VAL A 178 -9.59 -11.85 8.19
N THR A 179 -9.94 -13.10 7.96
CA THR A 179 -11.17 -13.47 7.25
C THR A 179 -12.33 -13.63 8.21
N ARG A 180 -13.55 -13.42 7.73
CA ARG A 180 -14.79 -13.70 8.42
C ARG A 180 -15.58 -14.81 7.73
N PRO A 181 -16.59 -15.37 8.36
CA PRO A 181 -17.56 -16.23 7.68
C PRO A 181 -18.30 -15.46 6.56
N TRP A 182 -18.66 -16.18 5.51
CA TRP A 182 -19.55 -15.68 4.48
C TRP A 182 -20.94 -15.35 5.08
N ASN A 183 -21.59 -14.31 4.56
CA ASN A 183 -22.91 -13.90 4.99
C ASN A 183 -23.86 -13.65 3.80
N ASN A 184 -25.11 -13.27 4.09
CA ASN A 184 -26.12 -13.05 3.08
C ASN A 184 -25.82 -11.87 2.13
N LEU A 185 -25.09 -10.87 2.57
CA LEU A 185 -24.66 -9.75 1.71
C LEU A 185 -23.64 -10.22 0.67
N ASP A 186 -22.71 -11.08 1.08
CA ASP A 186 -21.75 -11.69 0.17
C ASP A 186 -22.46 -12.60 -0.86
N ALA A 187 -23.37 -13.44 -0.38
CA ALA A 187 -24.15 -14.31 -1.25
C ALA A 187 -24.98 -13.52 -2.27
N LYS A 188 -25.59 -12.43 -1.84
CA LYS A 188 -26.31 -11.51 -2.72
C LYS A 188 -25.38 -10.84 -3.73
N TYR A 189 -24.20 -10.37 -3.27
CA TYR A 189 -23.23 -9.72 -4.17
C TYR A 189 -22.70 -10.68 -5.23
N TRP A 190 -22.22 -11.85 -4.86
CA TRP A 190 -21.65 -12.80 -5.81
C TRP A 190 -22.71 -13.54 -6.62
N GLY A 191 -23.89 -13.77 -6.04
CA GLY A 191 -25.01 -14.42 -6.72
C GLY A 191 -25.51 -13.65 -7.94
N GLN A 192 -25.43 -12.32 -7.97
CA GLN A 192 -25.77 -11.52 -9.17
C GLN A 192 -24.88 -11.82 -10.39
N PHE A 193 -23.71 -12.43 -10.16
CA PHE A 193 -22.78 -12.85 -11.21
C PHE A 193 -22.80 -14.38 -11.43
N GLY A 194 -23.74 -15.09 -10.81
CA GLY A 194 -23.83 -16.55 -10.90
C GLY A 194 -22.74 -17.30 -10.15
N VAL A 195 -21.98 -16.65 -9.27
CA VAL A 195 -20.87 -17.27 -8.53
C VAL A 195 -21.33 -17.66 -7.13
N ASN A 196 -21.17 -18.94 -6.79
CA ASN A 196 -21.46 -19.44 -5.45
C ASN A 196 -20.25 -19.31 -4.50
N LEU A 197 -20.54 -19.24 -3.20
CA LEU A 197 -19.51 -18.97 -2.18
C LEU A 197 -18.47 -20.10 -2.04
N ASN A 198 -18.87 -21.38 -2.27
CA ASN A 198 -17.93 -22.49 -2.23
C ASN A 198 -16.93 -22.40 -3.38
N PHE A 199 -17.39 -21.98 -4.56
CA PHE A 199 -16.52 -21.75 -5.71
C PHE A 199 -15.47 -20.67 -5.43
N LEU A 200 -15.83 -19.61 -4.73
CA LEU A 200 -14.88 -18.57 -4.33
C LEU A 200 -13.78 -19.09 -3.43
N ASN A 201 -14.12 -19.95 -2.45
CA ASN A 201 -13.12 -20.56 -1.56
C ASN A 201 -12.10 -21.41 -2.32
N THR A 202 -12.54 -22.17 -3.34
CA THR A 202 -11.64 -22.99 -4.18
C THR A 202 -10.73 -22.13 -5.08
N HIS A 203 -11.08 -20.85 -5.25
CA HIS A 203 -10.32 -19.87 -6.03
C HIS A 203 -9.60 -18.85 -5.14
N PHE A 204 -9.40 -19.18 -3.85
CA PHE A 204 -8.67 -18.36 -2.88
C PHE A 204 -9.21 -16.93 -2.73
N VAL A 205 -10.53 -16.79 -2.84
CA VAL A 205 -11.26 -15.56 -2.58
C VAL A 205 -11.95 -15.67 -1.23
N TYR A 206 -11.72 -14.70 -0.36
CA TYR A 206 -12.24 -14.72 1.01
C TYR A 206 -12.88 -13.40 1.42
N PRO A 207 -13.96 -13.42 2.21
CA PRO A 207 -14.51 -12.21 2.81
C PRO A 207 -13.61 -11.74 3.95
N VAL A 208 -13.28 -10.46 3.94
CA VAL A 208 -12.34 -9.86 4.88
C VAL A 208 -13.08 -9.26 6.07
N ASP A 209 -12.64 -9.60 7.29
CA ASP A 209 -13.04 -8.94 8.51
C ASP A 209 -12.16 -7.72 8.78
N GLN A 210 -10.85 -7.94 8.74
CA GLN A 210 -9.86 -6.89 8.92
C GLN A 210 -8.70 -7.10 7.97
N PHE A 211 -8.03 -6.02 7.58
CA PHE A 211 -6.70 -6.13 7.00
C PHE A 211 -5.74 -5.11 7.58
N TYR A 212 -4.49 -5.49 7.54
CA TYR A 212 -3.37 -4.69 8.02
C TYR A 212 -2.36 -4.51 6.90
N ILE A 213 -1.63 -3.40 6.94
CA ILE A 213 -0.48 -3.16 6.07
C ILE A 213 0.72 -2.95 6.98
N ASN A 214 1.73 -3.82 6.82
CA ASN A 214 2.92 -3.85 7.67
C ASN A 214 2.57 -3.90 9.16
N ARG A 215 1.75 -4.87 9.56
CA ARG A 215 1.19 -4.99 10.93
C ARG A 215 2.24 -4.96 12.02
N SER A 216 3.43 -5.52 11.78
CA SER A 216 4.53 -5.51 12.74
C SER A 216 4.95 -4.10 13.15
N THR A 217 4.84 -3.12 12.25
CA THR A 217 5.17 -1.71 12.48
C THR A 217 3.95 -0.84 12.64
N ASN A 218 2.80 -1.26 12.10
CA ASN A 218 1.53 -0.53 12.16
C ASN A 218 0.40 -1.50 12.58
N PRO A 219 0.17 -1.69 13.88
CA PRO A 219 -0.78 -2.68 14.41
C PRO A 219 -2.25 -2.29 14.23
N ILE A 220 -2.55 -1.07 13.76
CA ILE A 220 -3.91 -0.60 13.57
C ILE A 220 -4.45 -1.13 12.22
N PRO A 221 -5.61 -1.82 12.20
CA PRO A 221 -6.20 -2.27 10.97
C PRO A 221 -6.55 -1.09 10.06
N LYS A 222 -6.31 -1.25 8.77
CA LYS A 222 -6.68 -0.26 7.75
C LYS A 222 -8.15 -0.35 7.34
N TYR A 223 -8.77 -1.45 7.69
CA TYR A 223 -10.17 -1.74 7.47
C TYR A 223 -10.65 -2.72 8.53
N PHE A 224 -11.90 -2.58 8.94
CA PHE A 224 -12.64 -3.61 9.66
C PHE A 224 -14.08 -3.66 9.10
N TYR A 225 -14.59 -4.88 8.99
CA TYR A 225 -15.95 -5.12 8.54
C TYR A 225 -16.95 -4.65 9.60
N ASP A 226 -17.90 -3.84 9.18
CA ASP A 226 -19.02 -3.41 9.99
C ASP A 226 -20.30 -3.95 9.35
N LYS A 227 -21.03 -4.82 10.07
CA LYS A 227 -22.26 -5.43 9.56
C LYS A 227 -23.37 -4.43 9.24
N ASP A 228 -23.31 -3.25 9.87
CA ASP A 228 -24.30 -2.18 9.68
C ASP A 228 -23.93 -1.26 8.49
N LYS A 229 -22.74 -1.44 7.94
CA LYS A 229 -22.26 -0.76 6.73
C LYS A 229 -22.18 -1.72 5.55
N THR A 230 -22.42 -1.22 4.37
CA THR A 230 -22.34 -2.00 3.13
C THR A 230 -20.96 -2.00 2.47
N ASP A 231 -19.91 -1.62 3.20
CA ASP A 231 -18.54 -1.59 2.67
C ASP A 231 -17.91 -3.00 2.72
N LEU A 232 -18.30 -3.84 1.76
CA LEU A 232 -17.73 -5.18 1.61
C LEU A 232 -16.27 -5.12 1.16
N CYS A 233 -15.45 -6.04 1.69
CA CYS A 233 -14.09 -6.26 1.25
C CYS A 233 -13.84 -7.74 0.97
N TYR A 234 -13.24 -8.05 -0.19
CA TYR A 234 -12.80 -9.39 -0.56
C TYR A 234 -11.28 -9.42 -0.77
N GLY A 235 -10.63 -10.43 -0.21
CA GLY A 235 -9.21 -10.70 -0.40
C GLY A 235 -9.00 -11.80 -1.43
N TYR A 236 -8.28 -11.50 -2.49
CA TYR A 236 -7.81 -12.47 -3.49
C TYR A 236 -6.38 -12.85 -3.13
N VAL A 237 -6.14 -14.08 -2.75
CA VAL A 237 -4.79 -14.61 -2.51
C VAL A 237 -4.23 -15.09 -3.84
N LEU A 238 -3.09 -14.50 -4.24
CA LEU A 238 -2.49 -14.69 -5.56
C LEU A 238 -1.22 -15.55 -5.52
N GLY A 239 -0.93 -16.20 -4.39
CA GLY A 239 0.27 -16.99 -4.15
C GLY A 239 1.23 -16.34 -3.17
N GLN A 240 2.49 -16.75 -3.21
CA GLN A 240 3.56 -16.22 -2.38
C GLN A 240 4.76 -15.83 -3.25
N ASP A 241 5.51 -14.84 -2.80
CA ASP A 241 6.80 -14.51 -3.42
C ASP A 241 7.92 -15.42 -2.88
N LYS A 242 9.13 -15.27 -3.44
CA LYS A 242 10.32 -16.07 -3.03
C LYS A 242 10.71 -15.88 -1.55
N ARG A 243 10.21 -14.84 -0.88
CA ARG A 243 10.44 -14.54 0.54
C ARG A 243 9.33 -15.11 1.43
N GLY A 244 8.33 -15.78 0.85
CA GLY A 244 7.16 -16.28 1.56
C GLY A 244 6.11 -15.21 1.86
N ILE A 245 6.25 -13.99 1.31
CA ILE A 245 5.25 -12.94 1.48
C ILE A 245 4.05 -13.26 0.60
N VAL A 246 2.88 -13.34 1.20
CA VAL A 246 1.62 -13.62 0.49
C VAL A 246 1.28 -12.46 -0.44
N ASN A 247 1.03 -12.79 -1.69
CA ASN A 247 0.52 -11.88 -2.70
C ASN A 247 -0.99 -11.73 -2.52
N VAL A 248 -1.45 -10.53 -2.32
CA VAL A 248 -2.87 -10.24 -2.04
C VAL A 248 -3.36 -9.09 -2.89
N LYS A 249 -4.58 -9.22 -3.40
CA LYS A 249 -5.37 -8.10 -3.91
C LYS A 249 -6.66 -7.98 -3.10
N LEU A 250 -6.91 -6.81 -2.56
CA LEU A 250 -8.15 -6.45 -1.89
C LEU A 250 -9.10 -5.78 -2.89
N TYR A 251 -10.37 -6.14 -2.83
CA TYR A 251 -11.41 -5.58 -3.66
C TYR A 251 -12.59 -5.08 -2.83
N PHE A 252 -12.97 -3.83 -3.05
CA PHE A 252 -14.10 -3.16 -2.41
C PHE A 252 -15.20 -2.89 -3.43
N PRO A 253 -16.18 -3.78 -3.59
CA PRO A 253 -17.18 -3.71 -4.68
C PRO A 253 -18.03 -2.44 -4.64
N ASN A 254 -18.40 -2.01 -3.45
CA ASN A 254 -19.37 -0.93 -3.23
C ASN A 254 -18.74 0.48 -3.21
N ARG A 255 -17.41 0.57 -3.24
CA ARG A 255 -16.70 1.86 -3.22
C ARG A 255 -16.75 2.57 -4.57
N ASN A 256 -16.88 3.89 -4.53
CA ASN A 256 -16.83 4.72 -5.72
C ASN A 256 -15.40 4.89 -6.23
N LYS A 257 -15.11 4.40 -7.43
CA LYS A 257 -13.78 4.48 -8.06
C LYS A 257 -13.24 5.91 -8.18
N LYS A 258 -14.10 6.93 -8.29
CA LYS A 258 -13.68 8.33 -8.46
C LYS A 258 -13.22 8.99 -7.15
N THR A 259 -13.75 8.55 -6.02
CA THR A 259 -13.54 9.19 -4.72
C THR A 259 -12.85 8.27 -3.69
N GLU A 260 -12.89 6.96 -3.91
CA GLU A 260 -12.43 5.97 -2.95
C GLU A 260 -11.48 4.95 -3.60
N VAL A 261 -10.64 4.33 -2.80
CA VAL A 261 -9.78 3.23 -3.25
C VAL A 261 -10.61 1.96 -3.38
N LYS A 262 -10.74 1.46 -4.61
CA LYS A 262 -11.50 0.24 -4.92
C LYS A 262 -10.66 -1.02 -4.91
N PHE A 263 -9.36 -0.91 -5.11
CA PHE A 263 -8.41 -2.01 -5.10
C PHE A 263 -7.15 -1.63 -4.31
N ILE A 264 -6.61 -2.56 -3.55
CA ILE A 264 -5.31 -2.46 -2.90
C ILE A 264 -4.57 -3.77 -3.18
N THR A 265 -3.32 -3.72 -3.62
CA THR A 265 -2.52 -4.91 -3.85
C THR A 265 -1.07 -4.70 -3.44
N ASN A 266 -0.42 -5.77 -3.04
CA ASN A 266 1.03 -5.82 -2.82
C ASN A 266 1.75 -6.62 -3.90
N SER A 267 1.11 -6.94 -5.03
CA SER A 267 1.67 -7.81 -6.04
C SER A 267 1.24 -7.44 -7.45
N ASN A 268 2.15 -7.69 -8.39
CA ASN A 268 1.88 -7.65 -9.84
C ASN A 268 1.65 -9.07 -10.41
N THR A 269 1.42 -10.05 -9.55
CA THR A 269 1.12 -11.43 -9.96
C THR A 269 -0.18 -11.47 -10.76
N ILE A 270 -0.18 -12.25 -11.82
CA ILE A 270 -1.38 -12.49 -12.62
C ILE A 270 -2.41 -13.23 -11.78
N GLU A 271 -3.62 -12.70 -11.72
CA GLU A 271 -4.71 -13.28 -10.94
C GLU A 271 -5.18 -14.61 -11.55
N GLY A 272 -5.36 -15.63 -10.72
CA GLY A 272 -5.76 -16.97 -11.14
C GLY A 272 -4.60 -17.91 -11.46
N ILE A 273 -3.37 -17.40 -11.62
CA ILE A 273 -2.21 -18.22 -11.97
C ILE A 273 -1.90 -19.29 -10.91
N ILE A 274 -2.21 -19.04 -9.64
CA ILE A 274 -1.99 -19.98 -8.55
C ILE A 274 -2.76 -21.30 -8.71
N ASN A 275 -3.90 -21.23 -9.42
CA ASN A 275 -4.75 -22.40 -9.68
C ASN A 275 -4.51 -22.97 -11.07
N LEU A 276 -3.63 -22.34 -11.87
CA LEU A 276 -3.48 -22.69 -13.27
C LEU A 276 -2.27 -23.58 -13.47
N GLU A 277 -2.53 -24.88 -13.52
CA GLU A 277 -1.58 -25.89 -14.02
C GLU A 277 -2.00 -26.23 -15.44
N LEU A 278 -1.32 -25.66 -16.43
CA LEU A 278 -1.74 -25.66 -17.84
C LEU A 278 -2.07 -27.06 -18.38
N ASP A 279 -1.34 -28.08 -17.92
CA ASP A 279 -1.51 -29.46 -18.37
C ASP A 279 -2.76 -30.16 -17.79
N ASN A 280 -3.43 -29.50 -16.81
CA ASN A 280 -4.58 -30.07 -16.12
C ASN A 280 -5.92 -29.48 -16.59
N TYR A 281 -5.92 -28.65 -17.63
CA TYR A 281 -7.14 -27.99 -18.12
C TYR A 281 -7.34 -28.21 -19.62
N ASP A 282 -8.58 -28.52 -19.99
CA ASP A 282 -9.00 -28.60 -21.39
C ASP A 282 -9.19 -27.22 -22.02
N VAL A 283 -9.60 -26.25 -21.20
CA VAL A 283 -9.90 -24.88 -21.65
C VAL A 283 -9.37 -23.86 -20.63
N ILE A 284 -8.63 -22.87 -21.13
CA ILE A 284 -8.15 -21.76 -20.32
C ILE A 284 -8.92 -20.49 -20.71
N ILE A 285 -9.55 -19.87 -19.72
CA ILE A 285 -10.32 -18.63 -19.86
C ILE A 285 -9.44 -17.45 -19.48
N ILE A 286 -9.24 -16.51 -20.40
CA ILE A 286 -8.52 -15.28 -20.16
C ILE A 286 -9.49 -14.12 -20.22
N THR A 287 -9.57 -13.33 -19.14
CA THR A 287 -10.47 -12.18 -19.03
C THR A 287 -9.73 -10.93 -18.54
N LYS A 288 -10.40 -9.78 -18.62
CA LYS A 288 -9.87 -8.53 -18.08
C LYS A 288 -10.06 -8.41 -16.55
N SER A 289 -11.08 -9.04 -15.98
CA SER A 289 -11.39 -8.93 -14.55
C SER A 289 -11.57 -10.30 -13.91
N THR A 290 -11.09 -10.45 -12.68
CA THR A 290 -11.27 -11.67 -11.86
C THR A 290 -12.74 -12.03 -11.70
N LYS A 291 -13.61 -11.06 -11.53
CA LYS A 291 -15.04 -11.30 -11.40
C LYS A 291 -15.62 -11.96 -12.65
N ASP A 292 -15.29 -11.44 -13.84
CA ASP A 292 -15.77 -12.00 -15.11
C ASP A 292 -15.21 -13.40 -15.32
N ARG A 293 -13.94 -13.63 -14.97
CA ARG A 293 -13.31 -14.96 -15.00
C ARG A 293 -14.07 -15.95 -14.11
N LEU A 294 -14.27 -15.61 -12.84
CA LEU A 294 -14.95 -16.47 -11.88
C LEU A 294 -16.40 -16.77 -12.30
N SER A 295 -17.09 -15.77 -12.86
CA SER A 295 -18.46 -15.93 -13.39
C SER A 295 -18.48 -16.91 -14.55
N LEU A 296 -17.61 -16.76 -15.53
CA LEU A 296 -17.52 -17.64 -16.69
C LEU A 296 -17.11 -19.08 -16.30
N GLU A 297 -16.09 -19.24 -15.45
CA GLU A 297 -15.68 -20.56 -14.98
C GLU A 297 -16.81 -21.27 -14.21
N CYS A 298 -17.50 -20.55 -13.32
CA CYS A 298 -18.61 -21.09 -12.56
C CYS A 298 -19.77 -21.53 -13.48
N TYR A 299 -20.13 -20.70 -14.46
CA TYR A 299 -21.15 -20.99 -15.45
C TYR A 299 -20.79 -22.21 -16.32
N LEU A 300 -19.59 -22.22 -16.90
CA LEU A 300 -19.14 -23.29 -17.78
C LEU A 300 -19.07 -24.65 -17.05
N LYS A 301 -18.58 -24.66 -15.82
CA LYS A 301 -18.62 -25.87 -14.97
C LYS A 301 -20.03 -26.34 -14.69
N SER A 302 -21.03 -25.46 -14.65
CA SER A 302 -22.43 -25.83 -14.42
C SER A 302 -23.10 -26.47 -15.62
N ILE A 303 -22.64 -26.19 -16.84
CA ILE A 303 -23.25 -26.73 -18.08
C ILE A 303 -22.49 -27.91 -18.64
N ASN A 304 -21.22 -28.08 -18.33
CA ASN A 304 -20.41 -29.21 -18.77
C ASN A 304 -19.37 -29.61 -17.70
N HIS A 305 -19.70 -30.64 -16.93
CA HIS A 305 -18.85 -31.14 -15.85
C HIS A 305 -17.68 -32.02 -16.34
N SER A 306 -17.68 -32.43 -17.59
CA SER A 306 -16.61 -33.29 -18.15
C SER A 306 -15.40 -32.48 -18.67
N ILE A 307 -15.55 -31.20 -18.84
CA ILE A 307 -14.48 -30.30 -19.28
C ILE A 307 -13.88 -29.60 -18.07
N LEU A 308 -12.55 -29.63 -17.97
CA LEU A 308 -11.80 -28.92 -16.95
C LEU A 308 -11.49 -27.50 -17.42
N TYR A 309 -12.04 -26.52 -16.72
CA TYR A 309 -11.85 -25.10 -17.00
C TYR A 309 -10.89 -24.49 -15.98
N GLY A 310 -9.86 -23.83 -16.46
CA GLY A 310 -8.99 -22.96 -15.69
C GLY A 310 -9.10 -21.52 -16.18
N GLY A 311 -8.63 -20.57 -15.40
CA GLY A 311 -8.72 -19.17 -15.83
C GLY A 311 -7.67 -18.25 -15.24
N SER A 312 -7.34 -17.23 -16.00
CA SER A 312 -6.41 -16.18 -15.61
C SER A 312 -6.97 -14.80 -15.98
N THR A 313 -6.51 -13.79 -15.29
CA THR A 313 -6.87 -12.41 -15.54
C THR A 313 -5.64 -11.59 -15.89
N LEU A 314 -5.62 -11.00 -17.07
CA LEU A 314 -4.59 -10.09 -17.53
C LEU A 314 -5.13 -8.66 -17.52
N GLU A 315 -5.29 -8.08 -16.34
CA GLU A 315 -5.72 -6.70 -16.21
C GLU A 315 -4.55 -5.79 -16.65
N SER A 316 -4.70 -5.09 -17.77
CA SER A 316 -3.75 -4.11 -18.32
C SER A 316 -2.44 -4.62 -18.98
N LYS A 317 -2.24 -5.91 -19.17
CA LYS A 317 -1.10 -6.39 -19.96
C LYS A 317 -1.57 -6.83 -21.34
N ALA A 318 -0.90 -6.38 -22.40
CA ALA A 318 -1.09 -6.97 -23.72
C ALA A 318 -0.64 -8.44 -23.68
N ILE A 319 -1.46 -9.32 -24.22
CA ILE A 319 -1.05 -10.70 -24.49
C ILE A 319 -0.11 -10.59 -25.68
N GLY A 320 1.20 -10.66 -25.42
CA GLY A 320 2.21 -10.72 -26.46
C GLY A 320 2.52 -12.15 -26.82
#